data_88e6465309c46701d0ddbfd88a818fcf
#
_entry.id   88e6465309c46701d0ddbfd88a818fcf
#
_cell.length_a   1.000
_cell.length_b   1.000
_cell.length_c   1.000
_cell.angle_alpha   90.00
_cell.angle_beta   90.00
_cell.angle_gamma   90.00
#
_symmetry.space_group_name_H-M   'P 1'
#
loop_
_entity.id
_entity.type
_entity.pdbx_description
1 polymer ?
#
loop_
_entity_poly.entity_id
_entity_poly.type
_entity_poly.pdbx_seq_one_letter_code
_entity_poly.pdbx_strand_id
1 'polypeptide(L)'
;EYLRNIAACCDILKGNTAKVAQAMKEEMKNLAAELRFEEAQAVKEKYDLIENFRARSEVVPGLRQDLDVFNIESEENVAFINFLHVTEGCINQAFTFEYKKKLDESDEELLRLGIIEMRGRGLGGAKEIVLPFPVALPEDYASVTVPIKGERKKLLDLSALNVKQYKFDRLKQAEKLDPSQKNMRLMKEIQQQLALPTPPLRIELFDNSNIQGEDAVAACVVFERLKPSKKCLLYKSPNPRDS
;
A
#
# COMPACT_ATOMS: atom_id res chain seq x y z
N GLU A 1 -23.95 21.58 -20.58
CA GLU A 1 -23.29 21.87 -19.28
C GLU A 1 -23.10 20.59 -18.45
N TYR A 2 -24.16 19.84 -18.11
CA TYR A 2 -24.10 18.62 -17.28
C TYR A 2 -23.11 17.58 -17.80
N LEU A 3 -23.15 17.21 -19.09
CA LEU A 3 -22.21 16.23 -19.67
C LEU A 3 -20.76 16.71 -19.67
N ARG A 4 -20.52 18.02 -19.81
CA ARG A 4 -19.19 18.60 -19.71
C ARG A 4 -18.63 18.52 -18.28
N ASN A 5 -19.48 18.75 -17.28
CA ASN A 5 -19.10 18.61 -15.89
C ASN A 5 -18.78 17.15 -15.53
N ILE A 6 -19.56 16.18 -16.02
CA ILE A 6 -19.27 14.75 -15.85
C ILE A 6 -17.92 14.40 -16.51
N ALA A 7 -17.65 14.87 -17.74
CA ALA A 7 -16.39 14.61 -18.40
C ALA A 7 -15.20 15.18 -17.61
N ALA A 8 -15.33 16.42 -17.08
CA ALA A 8 -14.32 17.01 -16.21
C ALA A 8 -14.10 16.20 -14.92
N CYS A 9 -15.17 15.74 -14.27
CA CYS A 9 -15.06 14.85 -13.11
C CYS A 9 -14.36 13.53 -13.45
N CYS A 10 -14.68 12.93 -14.59
CA CYS A 10 -14.00 11.72 -15.07
C CYS A 10 -12.52 11.97 -15.33
N ASP A 11 -12.16 13.11 -15.93
CA ASP A 11 -10.77 13.49 -16.17
C ASP A 11 -10.01 13.72 -14.85
N ILE A 12 -10.62 14.38 -13.86
CA ILE A 12 -10.03 14.54 -12.51
C ILE A 12 -9.79 13.18 -11.85
N LEU A 13 -10.77 12.28 -11.88
CA LEU A 13 -10.67 10.95 -11.30
C LEU A 13 -9.62 10.06 -12.01
N LYS A 14 -9.40 10.30 -13.31
CA LYS A 14 -8.32 9.66 -14.08
C LYS A 14 -6.95 10.29 -13.87
N GLY A 15 -6.85 11.37 -13.07
CA GLY A 15 -5.60 12.11 -12.82
C GLY A 15 -5.25 13.15 -13.87
N ASN A 16 -6.09 13.39 -14.89
CA ASN A 16 -5.88 14.38 -15.94
C ASN A 16 -6.16 15.82 -15.47
N THR A 17 -5.69 16.15 -14.27
CA THR A 17 -5.97 17.45 -13.63
C THR A 17 -5.38 18.64 -14.40
N ALA A 18 -4.23 18.47 -15.07
CA ALA A 18 -3.61 19.48 -15.88
C ALA A 18 -4.51 19.92 -17.05
N LYS A 19 -5.11 18.94 -17.75
CA LYS A 19 -6.04 19.19 -18.85
C LYS A 19 -7.27 19.97 -18.39
N VAL A 20 -7.82 19.59 -17.22
CA VAL A 20 -8.99 20.27 -16.64
C VAL A 20 -8.63 21.70 -16.21
N ALA A 21 -7.48 21.91 -15.57
CA ALA A 21 -6.98 23.23 -15.19
C ALA A 21 -6.79 24.14 -16.43
N GLN A 22 -6.20 23.62 -17.51
CA GLN A 22 -6.02 24.35 -18.76
C GLN A 22 -7.37 24.77 -19.38
N ALA A 23 -8.34 23.84 -19.45
CA ALA A 23 -9.69 24.14 -19.96
C ALA A 23 -10.39 25.23 -19.13
N MET A 24 -10.28 25.16 -17.77
CA MET A 24 -10.83 26.20 -16.90
C MET A 24 -10.14 27.56 -17.11
N LYS A 25 -8.83 27.58 -17.33
CA LYS A 25 -8.09 28.81 -17.62
C LYS A 25 -8.53 29.46 -18.91
N GLU A 26 -8.82 28.68 -19.95
CA GLU A 26 -9.37 29.17 -21.23
C GLU A 26 -10.79 29.70 -21.07
N GLU A 27 -11.65 28.97 -20.31
CA GLU A 27 -13.01 29.41 -20.01
C GLU A 27 -13.03 30.76 -19.27
N MET A 28 -12.16 30.90 -18.23
CA MET A 28 -12.00 32.18 -17.52
C MET A 28 -11.65 33.35 -18.47
N LYS A 29 -10.72 33.12 -19.41
CA LYS A 29 -10.32 34.14 -20.36
C LYS A 29 -11.49 34.55 -21.29
N ASN A 30 -12.25 33.59 -21.77
CA ASN A 30 -13.39 33.81 -22.62
C ASN A 30 -14.49 34.59 -21.87
N LEU A 31 -14.83 34.20 -20.65
CA LEU A 31 -15.82 34.89 -19.81
C LEU A 31 -15.37 36.34 -19.49
N ALA A 32 -14.09 36.53 -19.21
CA ALA A 32 -13.54 37.87 -18.98
C ALA A 32 -13.60 38.74 -20.23
N ALA A 33 -13.35 38.19 -21.42
CA ALA A 33 -13.49 38.90 -22.69
C ALA A 33 -14.94 39.30 -23.01
N GLU A 34 -15.90 38.47 -22.52
CA GLU A 34 -17.35 38.77 -22.60
C GLU A 34 -17.83 39.71 -21.49
N LEU A 35 -16.95 40.23 -20.63
CA LEU A 35 -17.24 41.07 -19.46
C LEU A 35 -18.12 40.39 -18.39
N ARG A 36 -18.19 39.05 -18.38
CA ARG A 36 -18.95 38.22 -17.42
C ARG A 36 -18.06 37.87 -16.20
N PHE A 37 -17.71 38.90 -15.43
CA PHE A 37 -16.70 38.76 -14.37
C PHE A 37 -17.12 37.90 -13.21
N GLU A 38 -18.41 37.85 -12.83
CA GLU A 38 -18.90 36.98 -11.76
C GLU A 38 -18.75 35.51 -12.11
N GLU A 39 -19.07 35.13 -13.34
CA GLU A 39 -18.92 33.77 -13.83
C GLU A 39 -17.44 33.40 -13.99
N ALA A 40 -16.61 34.32 -14.48
CA ALA A 40 -15.17 34.13 -14.52
C ALA A 40 -14.58 33.90 -13.12
N GLN A 41 -15.07 34.62 -12.11
CA GLN A 41 -14.65 34.44 -10.71
C GLN A 41 -15.07 33.05 -10.17
N ALA A 42 -16.27 32.57 -10.45
CA ALA A 42 -16.71 31.23 -10.06
C ALA A 42 -15.87 30.11 -10.68
N VAL A 43 -15.43 30.27 -11.93
CA VAL A 43 -14.51 29.34 -12.59
C VAL A 43 -13.11 29.43 -11.98
N LYS A 44 -12.65 30.64 -11.61
CA LYS A 44 -11.37 30.86 -10.97
C LYS A 44 -11.29 30.12 -9.61
N GLU A 45 -12.33 30.19 -8.79
CA GLU A 45 -12.36 29.46 -7.51
C GLU A 45 -12.18 27.94 -7.70
N LYS A 46 -12.83 27.37 -8.71
CA LYS A 46 -12.65 25.96 -9.08
C LYS A 46 -11.24 25.66 -9.59
N TYR A 47 -10.68 26.54 -10.40
CA TYR A 47 -9.32 26.45 -10.88
C TYR A 47 -8.30 26.46 -9.72
N ASP A 48 -8.45 27.40 -8.79
CA ASP A 48 -7.57 27.51 -7.62
C ASP A 48 -7.62 26.25 -6.72
N LEU A 49 -8.80 25.62 -6.60
CA LEU A 49 -8.93 24.33 -5.88
C LEU A 49 -8.14 23.21 -6.57
N ILE A 50 -8.20 23.13 -7.89
CA ILE A 50 -7.45 22.12 -8.66
C ILE A 50 -5.95 22.38 -8.58
N GLU A 51 -5.49 23.63 -8.70
CA GLU A 51 -4.08 23.97 -8.57
C GLU A 51 -3.55 23.69 -7.15
N ASN A 52 -4.33 24.00 -6.11
CA ASN A 52 -3.98 23.64 -4.74
C ASN A 52 -3.91 22.12 -4.53
N PHE A 53 -4.79 21.35 -5.17
CA PHE A 53 -4.73 19.89 -5.12
C PHE A 53 -3.46 19.37 -5.82
N ARG A 54 -3.13 19.91 -7.01
CA ARG A 54 -1.89 19.58 -7.74
C ARG A 54 -0.64 19.92 -6.93
N ALA A 55 -0.60 21.08 -6.30
CA ALA A 55 0.53 21.51 -5.47
C ALA A 55 0.75 20.64 -4.22
N ARG A 56 -0.31 19.98 -3.73
CA ARG A 56 -0.21 19.02 -2.61
C ARG A 56 0.13 17.60 -3.05
N SER A 57 0.04 17.29 -4.35
CA SER A 57 0.49 16.02 -4.88
C SER A 57 1.98 15.89 -4.71
N GLU A 58 2.47 14.67 -4.53
CA GLU A 58 3.90 14.44 -4.39
C GLU A 58 4.60 14.83 -5.70
N VAL A 59 5.35 15.93 -5.63
CA VAL A 59 6.06 16.48 -6.79
C VAL A 59 7.44 15.86 -6.84
N VAL A 60 7.80 15.27 -7.99
CA VAL A 60 9.14 14.73 -8.23
C VAL A 60 9.96 15.77 -8.99
N PRO A 61 10.89 16.48 -8.32
CA PRO A 61 11.67 17.53 -8.95
C PRO A 61 12.49 17.00 -10.13
N GLY A 62 12.44 17.72 -11.25
CA GLY A 62 13.25 17.42 -12.44
C GLY A 62 12.65 16.41 -13.41
N LEU A 63 11.53 15.80 -13.12
CA LEU A 63 10.83 14.87 -14.01
C LEU A 63 9.77 15.64 -14.83
N ARG A 64 10.08 15.92 -16.10
CA ARG A 64 9.14 16.58 -17.02
C ARG A 64 8.42 15.62 -17.96
N GLN A 65 8.83 14.35 -17.96
CA GLN A 65 8.27 13.32 -18.84
C GLN A 65 7.22 12.52 -18.11
N ASP A 66 6.15 12.18 -18.81
CA ASP A 66 5.16 11.24 -18.30
C ASP A 66 5.77 9.84 -18.24
N LEU A 67 5.56 9.16 -17.12
CA LEU A 67 6.03 7.80 -16.93
C LEU A 67 5.06 6.96 -16.10
N ASP A 68 5.09 5.68 -16.36
CA ASP A 68 4.38 4.66 -15.60
C ASP A 68 5.38 3.87 -14.77
N VAL A 69 5.14 3.70 -13.48
CA VAL A 69 5.98 2.91 -12.58
C VAL A 69 5.22 1.69 -12.13
N PHE A 70 5.81 0.52 -12.24
CA PHE A 70 5.25 -0.71 -11.70
C PHE A 70 6.25 -1.38 -10.78
N ASN A 71 5.73 -1.97 -9.71
CA ASN A 71 6.49 -2.81 -8.81
C ASN A 71 5.65 -4.03 -8.43
N ILE A 72 6.32 -5.14 -8.12
CA ILE A 72 5.69 -6.40 -7.74
C ILE A 72 6.38 -6.97 -6.51
N GLU A 73 5.60 -7.59 -5.64
CA GLU A 73 6.07 -8.44 -4.55
C GLU A 73 5.19 -9.68 -4.50
N SER A 74 5.81 -10.84 -4.66
CA SER A 74 5.12 -12.14 -4.72
C SER A 74 5.25 -12.92 -3.43
N GLU A 75 4.18 -13.65 -3.11
CA GLU A 75 4.12 -14.72 -2.12
C GLU A 75 3.78 -16.05 -2.82
N GLU A 76 3.66 -17.13 -2.05
CA GLU A 76 3.38 -18.46 -2.62
C GLU A 76 2.15 -18.48 -3.52
N ASN A 77 1.03 -17.86 -3.08
CA ASN A 77 -0.28 -17.96 -3.74
C ASN A 77 -0.80 -16.63 -4.29
N VAL A 78 -0.10 -15.52 -4.04
CA VAL A 78 -0.56 -14.17 -4.41
C VAL A 78 0.60 -13.27 -4.78
N ALA A 79 0.41 -12.41 -5.75
CA ALA A 79 1.31 -11.32 -6.07
C ALA A 79 0.60 -9.98 -5.89
N PHE A 80 1.33 -9.00 -5.40
CA PHE A 80 0.87 -7.62 -5.20
C PHE A 80 1.61 -6.73 -6.18
N ILE A 81 0.85 -6.04 -7.02
CA ILE A 81 1.42 -5.14 -8.03
C ILE A 81 0.95 -3.73 -7.71
N ASN A 82 1.89 -2.80 -7.60
CA ASN A 82 1.60 -1.37 -7.49
C ASN A 82 1.89 -0.68 -8.82
N PHE A 83 1.01 0.22 -9.19
CA PHE A 83 1.09 1.08 -10.35
C PHE A 83 1.06 2.54 -9.92
N LEU A 84 1.99 3.35 -10.43
CA LEU A 84 1.99 4.80 -10.30
C LEU A 84 2.02 5.42 -11.69
N HIS A 85 1.15 6.39 -11.94
CA HIS A 85 1.19 7.23 -13.14
C HIS A 85 1.65 8.62 -12.77
N VAL A 86 2.73 9.06 -13.40
CA VAL A 86 3.35 10.37 -13.18
C VAL A 86 3.20 11.20 -14.43
N THR A 87 2.62 12.39 -14.31
CA THR A 87 2.47 13.37 -15.37
C THR A 87 2.95 14.73 -14.88
N GLU A 88 3.79 15.39 -15.66
CA GLU A 88 4.37 16.70 -15.31
C GLU A 88 5.06 16.72 -13.94
N GLY A 89 5.69 15.61 -13.55
CA GLY A 89 6.38 15.48 -12.25
C GLY A 89 5.47 15.27 -11.05
N CYS A 90 4.16 15.10 -11.23
CA CYS A 90 3.19 14.82 -10.19
C CYS A 90 2.67 13.38 -10.31
N ILE A 91 2.53 12.69 -9.18
CA ILE A 91 1.87 11.37 -9.14
C ILE A 91 0.36 11.60 -9.19
N ASN A 92 -0.23 11.30 -10.34
CA ASN A 92 -1.66 11.51 -10.58
C ASN A 92 -2.51 10.30 -10.22
N GLN A 93 -1.94 9.09 -10.33
CA GLN A 93 -2.63 7.84 -10.02
C GLN A 93 -1.70 6.91 -9.26
N ALA A 94 -2.25 6.24 -8.25
CA ALA A 94 -1.56 5.21 -7.50
C ALA A 94 -2.56 4.08 -7.18
N PHE A 95 -2.29 2.88 -7.67
CA PHE A 95 -3.12 1.70 -7.44
C PHE A 95 -2.25 0.53 -7.00
N THR A 96 -2.76 -0.25 -6.04
CA THR A 96 -2.20 -1.55 -5.71
C THR A 96 -3.29 -2.60 -5.86
N PHE A 97 -2.99 -3.68 -6.54
CA PHE A 97 -3.94 -4.76 -6.78
C PHE A 97 -3.29 -6.13 -6.54
N GLU A 98 -4.13 -7.12 -6.28
CA GLU A 98 -3.73 -8.48 -5.98
C GLU A 98 -3.93 -9.37 -7.20
N TYR A 99 -2.96 -10.22 -7.46
CA TYR A 99 -3.04 -11.29 -8.44
C TYR A 99 -2.97 -12.64 -7.73
N LYS A 100 -4.00 -13.46 -7.84
CA LYS A 100 -3.97 -14.83 -7.31
C LYS A 100 -3.24 -15.71 -8.30
N LYS A 101 -2.12 -16.26 -7.87
CA LYS A 101 -1.36 -17.22 -8.66
C LYS A 101 -2.18 -18.50 -8.85
N LYS A 102 -2.27 -18.96 -10.10
CA LYS A 102 -2.96 -20.21 -10.47
C LYS A 102 -1.98 -21.36 -10.70
N LEU A 103 -0.77 -21.02 -11.10
CA LEU A 103 0.36 -21.89 -11.42
C LEU A 103 1.62 -21.24 -10.83
N ASP A 104 2.78 -21.82 -11.04
CA ASP A 104 4.08 -21.23 -10.68
C ASP A 104 4.47 -20.11 -11.67
N GLU A 105 3.59 -19.12 -11.82
CA GLU A 105 3.83 -17.95 -12.67
C GLU A 105 4.99 -17.12 -12.10
N SER A 106 5.91 -16.74 -12.97
CA SER A 106 7.05 -15.90 -12.62
C SER A 106 6.62 -14.45 -12.36
N ASP A 107 7.40 -13.72 -11.56
CA ASP A 107 7.16 -12.31 -11.32
C ASP A 107 7.19 -11.46 -12.59
N GLU A 108 8.01 -11.88 -13.59
CA GLU A 108 8.06 -11.23 -14.88
C GLU A 108 6.75 -11.38 -15.66
N GLU A 109 6.18 -12.59 -15.69
CA GLU A 109 4.90 -12.86 -16.36
C GLU A 109 3.74 -12.12 -15.71
N LEU A 110 3.68 -12.14 -14.37
CA LEU A 110 2.66 -11.43 -13.60
C LEU A 110 2.75 -9.91 -13.79
N LEU A 111 3.97 -9.37 -13.77
CA LEU A 111 4.18 -7.94 -13.98
C LEU A 111 3.79 -7.53 -15.42
N ARG A 112 4.14 -8.35 -16.42
CA ARG A 112 3.71 -8.16 -17.80
C ARG A 112 2.19 -8.15 -17.94
N LEU A 113 1.49 -9.10 -17.32
CA LEU A 113 0.04 -9.16 -17.33
C LEU A 113 -0.57 -7.92 -16.65
N GLY A 114 -0.03 -7.50 -15.52
CA GLY A 114 -0.46 -6.29 -14.81
C GLY A 114 -0.31 -5.02 -15.66
N ILE A 115 0.79 -4.87 -16.38
CA ILE A 115 1.02 -3.74 -17.29
C ILE A 115 -0.02 -3.75 -18.43
N ILE A 116 -0.25 -4.90 -19.06
CA ILE A 116 -1.22 -5.04 -20.14
C ILE A 116 -2.64 -4.71 -19.65
N GLU A 117 -3.02 -5.23 -18.48
CA GLU A 117 -4.33 -4.99 -17.88
C GLU A 117 -4.56 -3.52 -17.56
N MET A 118 -3.59 -2.84 -16.94
CA MET A 118 -3.73 -1.42 -16.59
C MET A 118 -3.87 -0.56 -17.84
N ARG A 119 -3.08 -0.79 -18.87
CA ARG A 119 -3.20 -0.09 -20.14
C ARG A 119 -4.50 -0.42 -20.87
N GLY A 120 -4.95 -1.66 -20.83
CA GLY A 120 -6.24 -2.07 -21.40
C GLY A 120 -7.44 -1.38 -20.73
N ARG A 121 -7.31 -1.00 -19.46
CA ARG A 121 -8.31 -0.21 -18.73
C ARG A 121 -8.21 1.30 -19.01
N GLY A 122 -7.27 1.74 -19.83
CA GLY A 122 -7.01 3.16 -20.11
C GLY A 122 -6.36 3.88 -18.93
N LEU A 123 -5.68 3.15 -18.06
CA LEU A 123 -4.89 3.68 -16.96
C LEU A 123 -3.41 3.70 -17.37
N GLY A 124 -2.72 4.83 -17.15
CA GLY A 124 -1.38 5.05 -17.66
C GLY A 124 -1.36 5.33 -19.17
N GLY A 125 -0.28 4.96 -19.83
CA GLY A 125 -0.08 5.19 -21.26
C GLY A 125 1.12 6.06 -21.54
N ALA A 126 1.98 6.26 -20.54
CA ALA A 126 3.26 6.93 -20.71
C ALA A 126 4.15 6.20 -21.72
N LYS A 127 5.01 6.95 -22.41
CA LYS A 127 5.98 6.38 -23.36
C LYS A 127 7.14 5.67 -22.68
N GLU A 128 7.31 5.87 -21.37
CA GLU A 128 8.33 5.23 -20.56
C GLU A 128 7.68 4.46 -19.40
N ILE A 129 8.13 3.21 -19.22
CA ILE A 129 7.73 2.36 -18.09
C ILE A 129 8.97 2.08 -17.24
N VAL A 130 8.84 2.32 -15.93
CA VAL A 130 9.87 2.06 -14.93
C VAL A 130 9.55 0.77 -14.18
N LEU A 131 10.49 -0.18 -14.19
CA LEU A 131 10.33 -1.52 -13.64
C LEU A 131 11.46 -1.88 -12.68
N PRO A 132 11.26 -2.83 -11.74
CA PRO A 132 12.32 -3.33 -10.85
C PRO A 132 13.31 -4.24 -11.56
N PHE A 133 12.92 -4.89 -12.64
CA PHE A 133 13.72 -5.79 -13.48
C PHE A 133 13.23 -5.73 -14.93
N PRO A 134 14.03 -6.20 -15.90
CA PRO A 134 13.63 -6.21 -17.30
C PRO A 134 12.43 -7.11 -17.52
N VAL A 135 11.44 -6.65 -18.29
CA VAL A 135 10.26 -7.40 -18.71
C VAL A 135 10.11 -7.25 -20.23
N ALA A 136 9.92 -8.37 -20.92
CA ALA A 136 9.66 -8.35 -22.34
C ALA A 136 8.24 -7.86 -22.63
N LEU A 137 8.12 -6.66 -23.18
CA LEU A 137 6.86 -6.05 -23.64
C LEU A 137 6.84 -6.02 -25.18
N PRO A 138 5.64 -5.93 -25.80
CA PRO A 138 5.52 -5.69 -27.24
C PRO A 138 6.26 -4.40 -27.66
N GLU A 139 6.91 -4.39 -28.83
CA GLU A 139 7.78 -3.30 -29.30
C GLU A 139 7.08 -1.92 -29.34
N ASP A 140 5.79 -1.88 -29.62
CA ASP A 140 4.99 -0.67 -29.71
C ASP A 140 4.46 -0.16 -28.35
N TYR A 141 4.79 -0.85 -27.25
CA TYR A 141 4.14 -0.57 -25.97
C TYR A 141 4.72 0.63 -25.22
N ALA A 142 6.00 0.64 -24.96
CA ALA A 142 6.75 1.72 -24.33
C ALA A 142 8.23 1.34 -24.15
N SER A 143 9.10 2.33 -23.90
CA SER A 143 10.46 2.08 -23.47
C SER A 143 10.50 1.60 -22.02
N VAL A 144 11.22 0.51 -21.75
CA VAL A 144 11.39 -0.03 -20.40
C VAL A 144 12.68 0.50 -19.79
N THR A 145 12.60 1.05 -18.59
CA THR A 145 13.74 1.55 -17.81
C THR A 145 13.83 0.82 -16.47
N VAL A 146 15.00 0.28 -16.15
CA VAL A 146 15.32 -0.30 -14.84
C VAL A 146 16.30 0.64 -14.12
N PRO A 147 15.84 1.51 -13.22
CA PRO A 147 16.70 2.54 -12.65
C PRO A 147 17.52 2.01 -11.49
N ILE A 148 18.82 2.40 -11.46
CA ILE A 148 19.72 2.11 -10.34
C ILE A 148 19.75 3.29 -9.35
N LYS A 149 19.61 4.53 -9.83
CA LYS A 149 19.68 5.76 -9.04
C LYS A 149 18.84 6.89 -9.66
N GLY A 150 18.64 7.97 -8.91
CA GLY A 150 17.92 9.17 -9.37
C GLY A 150 16.42 9.12 -9.08
N GLU A 151 15.66 10.06 -9.66
CA GLU A 151 14.24 10.25 -9.37
C GLU A 151 13.38 9.04 -9.75
N ARG A 152 13.70 8.38 -10.88
CA ARG A 152 13.03 7.14 -11.29
C ARG A 152 13.18 6.03 -10.25
N LYS A 153 14.36 5.93 -9.62
CA LYS A 153 14.61 4.97 -8.54
C LYS A 153 13.80 5.30 -7.30
N LYS A 154 13.70 6.57 -6.93
CA LYS A 154 12.88 7.01 -5.79
C LYS A 154 11.41 6.67 -6.00
N LEU A 155 10.87 6.85 -7.22
CA LEU A 155 9.51 6.46 -7.56
C LEU A 155 9.31 4.95 -7.48
N LEU A 156 10.28 4.17 -7.93
CA LEU A 156 10.24 2.71 -7.82
C LEU A 156 10.27 2.26 -6.36
N ASP A 157 11.08 2.92 -5.51
CA ASP A 157 11.15 2.64 -4.08
C ASP A 157 9.83 3.04 -3.38
N LEU A 158 9.21 4.16 -3.77
CA LEU A 158 7.88 4.54 -3.30
C LEU A 158 6.82 3.50 -3.69
N SER A 159 6.86 3.02 -4.94
CA SER A 159 5.98 1.95 -5.40
C SER A 159 6.16 0.67 -4.57
N ALA A 160 7.40 0.31 -4.20
CA ALA A 160 7.68 -0.81 -3.31
C ALA A 160 7.11 -0.61 -1.89
N LEU A 161 7.21 0.61 -1.36
CA LEU A 161 6.59 0.95 -0.06
C LEU A 161 5.07 0.83 -0.11
N ASN A 162 4.43 1.26 -1.20
CA ASN A 162 2.98 1.12 -1.38
C ASN A 162 2.54 -0.36 -1.39
N VAL A 163 3.31 -1.25 -2.02
CA VAL A 163 3.05 -2.70 -1.97
C VAL A 163 3.10 -3.21 -0.54
N LYS A 164 4.16 -2.87 0.21
CA LYS A 164 4.32 -3.29 1.60
C LYS A 164 3.19 -2.77 2.49
N GLN A 165 2.81 -1.51 2.33
CA GLN A 165 1.70 -0.92 3.08
C GLN A 165 0.38 -1.63 2.77
N TYR A 166 0.09 -1.89 1.50
CA TYR A 166 -1.11 -2.61 1.08
C TYR A 166 -1.18 -4.01 1.69
N LYS A 167 -0.08 -4.78 1.65
CA LYS A 167 0.03 -6.10 2.29
C LYS A 167 -0.28 -6.01 3.78
N PHE A 168 0.32 -5.04 4.47
CA PHE A 168 0.09 -4.85 5.90
C PHE A 168 -1.38 -4.53 6.22
N ASP A 169 -2.01 -3.67 5.43
CA ASP A 169 -3.41 -3.31 5.62
C ASP A 169 -4.35 -4.50 5.32
N ARG A 170 -4.02 -5.32 4.33
CA ARG A 170 -4.75 -6.56 4.03
C ARG A 170 -4.64 -7.57 5.17
N LEU A 171 -3.45 -7.75 5.73
CA LEU A 171 -3.25 -8.61 6.89
C LEU A 171 -4.05 -8.12 8.10
N LYS A 172 -4.02 -6.82 8.38
CA LYS A 172 -4.84 -6.24 9.45
C LYS A 172 -6.35 -6.42 9.24
N GLN A 173 -6.81 -6.28 7.99
CA GLN A 173 -8.23 -6.52 7.68
C GLN A 173 -8.60 -8.00 7.88
N ALA A 174 -7.78 -8.93 7.40
CA ALA A 174 -8.01 -10.36 7.61
C ALA A 174 -8.04 -10.73 9.10
N GLU A 175 -7.12 -10.16 9.91
CA GLU A 175 -7.08 -10.37 11.36
C GLU A 175 -8.29 -9.77 12.10
N LYS A 176 -8.87 -8.69 11.60
CA LYS A 176 -10.12 -8.12 12.15
C LYS A 176 -11.32 -9.00 11.84
N LEU A 177 -11.36 -9.61 10.65
CA LEU A 177 -12.44 -10.50 10.24
C LEU A 177 -12.35 -11.87 10.93
N ASP A 178 -11.12 -12.37 11.14
CA ASP A 178 -10.86 -13.64 11.83
C ASP A 178 -9.69 -13.50 12.82
N PRO A 179 -9.97 -13.16 14.08
CA PRO A 179 -8.96 -13.02 15.12
C PRO A 179 -8.17 -14.31 15.40
N SER A 180 -8.69 -15.48 15.00
CA SER A 180 -7.97 -16.76 15.18
C SER A 180 -6.77 -16.88 14.25
N GLN A 181 -6.80 -16.26 13.08
CA GLN A 181 -5.67 -16.22 12.14
C GLN A 181 -4.47 -15.48 12.73
N LYS A 182 -4.70 -14.38 13.45
CA LYS A 182 -3.65 -13.66 14.18
C LYS A 182 -2.92 -14.58 15.18
N ASN A 183 -3.70 -15.31 15.99
CA ASN A 183 -3.13 -16.22 16.98
C ASN A 183 -2.34 -17.36 16.31
N MET A 184 -2.84 -17.88 15.17
CA MET A 184 -2.15 -18.93 14.42
C MET A 184 -0.82 -18.42 13.85
N ARG A 185 -0.78 -17.21 13.31
CA ARG A 185 0.46 -16.58 12.82
C ARG A 185 1.48 -16.40 13.95
N LEU A 186 1.07 -15.82 15.07
CA LEU A 186 1.94 -15.65 16.25
C LEU A 186 2.49 -16.99 16.78
N MET A 187 1.67 -18.06 16.82
CA MET A 187 2.14 -19.38 17.21
C MET A 187 3.20 -19.92 16.23
N LYS A 188 3.04 -19.71 14.93
CA LYS A 188 4.05 -20.09 13.94
C LYS A 188 5.34 -19.27 14.09
N GLU A 189 5.24 -17.97 14.35
CA GLU A 189 6.41 -17.11 14.62
C GLU A 189 7.18 -17.59 15.86
N ILE A 190 6.48 -17.90 16.96
CA ILE A 190 7.09 -18.47 18.18
C ILE A 190 7.74 -19.82 17.87
N GLN A 191 7.07 -20.68 17.11
CA GLN A 191 7.62 -21.96 16.68
C GLN A 191 8.96 -21.80 15.95
N GLN A 192 9.01 -20.87 15.01
CA GLN A 192 10.22 -20.60 14.21
C GLN A 192 11.34 -19.99 15.05
N GLN A 193 11.04 -18.99 15.88
CA GLN A 193 12.03 -18.31 16.71
C GLN A 193 12.65 -19.25 17.76
N LEU A 194 11.86 -20.16 18.32
CA LEU A 194 12.30 -21.11 19.35
C LEU A 194 12.68 -22.48 18.77
N ALA A 195 12.68 -22.64 17.43
CA ALA A 195 12.96 -23.88 16.73
C ALA A 195 12.14 -25.09 17.28
N LEU A 196 10.86 -24.86 17.61
CA LEU A 196 9.98 -25.88 18.12
C LEU A 196 9.50 -26.83 17.00
N PRO A 197 9.34 -28.14 17.27
CA PRO A 197 8.86 -29.09 16.27
C PRO A 197 7.41 -28.82 15.83
N THR A 198 6.59 -28.26 16.72
CA THR A 198 5.18 -27.93 16.47
C THR A 198 4.82 -26.57 17.05
N PRO A 199 3.78 -25.87 16.54
CA PRO A 199 3.31 -24.63 17.14
C PRO A 199 2.88 -24.84 18.60
N PRO A 200 3.27 -23.94 19.54
CA PRO A 200 2.94 -24.09 20.95
C PRO A 200 1.46 -23.76 21.18
N LEU A 201 0.65 -24.80 21.46
CA LEU A 201 -0.77 -24.62 21.78
C LEU A 201 -0.99 -24.17 23.21
N ARG A 202 -0.04 -24.48 24.10
CA ARG A 202 -0.04 -24.12 25.51
C ARG A 202 1.32 -23.54 25.90
N ILE A 203 1.29 -22.40 26.58
CA ILE A 203 2.48 -21.70 27.08
C ILE A 203 2.25 -21.44 28.56
N GLU A 204 3.20 -21.85 29.37
CA GLU A 204 3.19 -21.59 30.80
C GLU A 204 4.36 -20.66 31.15
N LEU A 205 4.06 -19.61 31.88
CA LEU A 205 5.01 -18.61 32.34
C LEU A 205 5.05 -18.66 33.84
N PHE A 206 6.23 -18.88 34.38
CA PHE A 206 6.47 -18.91 35.82
C PHE A 206 7.28 -17.70 36.23
N ASP A 207 6.80 -16.97 37.23
CA ASP A 207 7.52 -15.88 37.88
C ASP A 207 7.68 -16.20 39.35
N ASN A 208 8.94 -16.20 39.81
CA ASN A 208 9.29 -16.44 41.20
C ASN A 208 9.83 -15.15 41.79
N SER A 209 9.21 -14.71 42.89
CA SER A 209 9.64 -13.51 43.62
C SER A 209 9.89 -13.88 45.08
N ASN A 210 10.91 -13.28 45.69
CA ASN A 210 11.18 -13.35 47.11
C ASN A 210 11.64 -11.99 47.65
N ILE A 211 11.47 -11.77 48.95
CA ILE A 211 11.98 -10.58 49.61
C ILE A 211 13.23 -11.02 50.41
N GLN A 212 14.42 -10.74 49.85
CA GLN A 212 15.73 -11.03 50.48
C GLN A 212 15.91 -12.53 50.92
N GLY A 213 15.25 -13.46 50.22
CA GLY A 213 15.33 -14.88 50.50
C GLY A 213 14.22 -15.41 51.41
N GLU A 214 13.37 -14.54 51.95
CA GLU A 214 12.19 -14.88 52.74
C GLU A 214 10.90 -14.66 51.90
N ASP A 215 9.81 -15.29 52.29
CA ASP A 215 8.48 -15.17 51.70
C ASP A 215 8.45 -15.42 50.17
N ALA A 216 9.04 -16.53 49.74
CA ALA A 216 9.08 -16.91 48.35
C ALA A 216 7.65 -17.19 47.82
N VAL A 217 7.25 -16.42 46.81
CA VAL A 217 5.99 -16.58 46.09
C VAL A 217 6.25 -16.90 44.63
N ALA A 218 5.43 -17.79 44.07
CA ALA A 218 5.49 -18.13 42.65
C ALA A 218 4.14 -17.87 41.99
N ALA A 219 4.16 -17.20 40.84
CA ALA A 219 3.00 -17.05 39.99
C ALA A 219 3.15 -17.88 38.71
N CYS A 220 2.08 -18.52 38.30
CA CYS A 220 2.02 -19.22 37.02
C CYS A 220 0.88 -18.66 36.19
N VAL A 221 1.20 -18.20 34.96
CA VAL A 221 0.22 -17.76 34.00
C VAL A 221 0.21 -18.73 32.83
N VAL A 222 -0.97 -19.20 32.46
CA VAL A 222 -1.15 -20.17 31.36
C VAL A 222 -1.89 -19.52 30.22
N PHE A 223 -1.33 -19.67 29.03
CA PHE A 223 -1.97 -19.30 27.78
C PHE A 223 -2.32 -20.55 26.99
N GLU A 224 -3.56 -20.68 26.57
CA GLU A 224 -4.02 -21.72 25.63
C GLU A 224 -4.40 -21.08 24.31
N ARG A 225 -3.74 -21.50 23.22
CA ARG A 225 -3.88 -20.89 21.88
C ARG A 225 -3.74 -19.36 21.93
N LEU A 226 -2.74 -18.89 22.67
CA LEU A 226 -2.44 -17.46 22.92
C LEU A 226 -3.57 -16.67 23.61
N LYS A 227 -4.53 -17.35 24.24
CA LYS A 227 -5.53 -16.72 25.10
C LYS A 227 -5.23 -17.05 26.56
N PRO A 228 -5.27 -16.08 27.48
CA PRO A 228 -5.03 -16.33 28.88
C PRO A 228 -6.10 -17.29 29.41
N SER A 229 -5.67 -18.39 30.02
CA SER A 229 -6.54 -19.38 30.65
C SER A 229 -6.81 -18.99 32.10
N LYS A 230 -8.00 -18.48 32.40
CA LYS A 230 -8.39 -18.10 33.76
C LYS A 230 -8.57 -19.29 34.72
N LYS A 231 -8.58 -20.52 34.18
CA LYS A 231 -8.77 -21.74 34.96
C LYS A 231 -7.48 -22.22 35.65
N CYS A 232 -6.33 -21.65 35.31
CA CYS A 232 -5.01 -22.12 35.77
C CYS A 232 -4.22 -21.02 36.52
N LEU A 233 -4.86 -20.18 37.28
CA LEU A 233 -4.19 -19.30 38.23
C LEU A 233 -3.88 -20.10 39.50
N LEU A 234 -2.66 -20.67 39.58
CA LEU A 234 -2.16 -21.31 40.79
C LEU A 234 -1.39 -20.24 41.59
N TYR A 235 -2.02 -19.73 42.63
CA TYR A 235 -1.30 -19.09 43.73
C TYR A 235 -0.80 -20.21 44.66
N LYS A 236 0.50 -20.43 44.77
CA LYS A 236 1.06 -21.26 45.81
C LYS A 236 1.49 -20.38 46.95
N SER A 237 0.89 -20.57 48.05
CA SER A 237 1.28 -20.28 49.42
C SER A 237 2.63 -20.92 49.80
N PRO A 238 3.35 -20.42 50.79
CA PRO A 238 4.72 -20.79 51.12
C PRO A 238 4.99 -22.30 51.26
N ASN A 239 6.24 -22.64 51.00
CA ASN A 239 6.75 -24.02 51.02
C ASN A 239 6.43 -24.70 52.36
N PRO A 240 5.80 -25.91 52.39
CA PRO A 240 5.48 -26.59 53.63
C PRO A 240 6.70 -27.06 54.47
N ARG A 241 7.93 -26.73 54.05
CA ARG A 241 9.16 -27.04 54.78
C ARG A 241 9.63 -25.93 55.70
N ASP A 242 8.96 -24.81 55.74
CA ASP A 242 9.33 -23.66 56.58
C ASP A 242 8.38 -23.48 57.76
N SER A 243 7.76 -24.58 58.24
CA SER A 243 6.97 -24.65 59.49
C SER A 243 7.57 -25.65 60.46
#